data_2a3da495b28a5ccdd2945c223aaac074
#
_entry.id   2a3da495b28a5ccdd2945c223aaac074
#
_cell.length_a   1.000
_cell.length_b   1.000
_cell.length_c   1.000
_cell.angle_alpha   90.00
_cell.angle_beta   90.00
_cell.angle_gamma   90.00
#
_symmetry.space_group_name_H-M   'P 1'
#
loop_
_entity.id
_entity.type
_entity.pdbx_description
1 polymer ?
#
loop_
_entity_poly.entity_id
_entity_poly.type
_entity_poly.pdbx_seq_one_letter_code
_entity_poly.pdbx_strand_id
1 'polypeptide(L)'
;MAILRKLARPLLASPFVTGGLRTLRRPEAVAERARPVVGPIAERIPALAGDPVTLVRATGAVQAGAGLLLATGRAPRLAALTLAATLVPSTVAGHAFWTMEDPQERARHRAAFLKDLALVGGLLIAAADTHGKPSLAYRSRHALDHAHPLRAVSGPVAAAATSTAARAKAAAQPLVGRL
;
A
#
# COMPACT_ATOMS: atom_id res chain seq x y z
N MET A 1 -19.86 12.15 -0.82
CA MET A 1 -18.78 11.13 -0.94
C MET A 1 -18.40 10.45 0.38
N ALA A 2 -18.54 11.10 1.56
CA ALA A 2 -18.15 10.49 2.86
C ALA A 2 -19.02 9.28 3.28
N ILE A 3 -20.31 9.31 3.02
CA ILE A 3 -21.27 8.24 3.39
C ILE A 3 -20.95 6.95 2.64
N LEU A 4 -20.70 7.04 1.33
CA LEU A 4 -20.36 5.87 0.51
C LEU A 4 -19.13 5.13 1.03
N ARG A 5 -18.08 5.86 1.44
CA ARG A 5 -16.88 5.26 2.03
C ARG A 5 -17.15 4.59 3.38
N LYS A 6 -18.02 5.18 4.21
CA LYS A 6 -18.39 4.60 5.51
C LYS A 6 -19.14 3.28 5.38
N LEU A 7 -19.87 3.09 4.28
CA LEU A 7 -20.58 1.84 3.97
C LEU A 7 -19.69 0.84 3.21
N ALA A 8 -18.94 1.31 2.23
CA ALA A 8 -18.12 0.44 1.38
C ALA A 8 -17.01 -0.28 2.17
N ARG A 9 -16.40 0.39 3.16
CA ARG A 9 -15.30 -0.19 3.96
C ARG A 9 -15.74 -1.39 4.80
N PRO A 10 -16.78 -1.32 5.63
CA PRO A 10 -17.22 -2.50 6.38
C PRO A 10 -17.75 -3.61 5.47
N LEU A 11 -18.39 -3.30 4.33
CA LEU A 11 -18.79 -4.30 3.35
C LEU A 11 -17.56 -5.03 2.76
N LEU A 12 -16.52 -4.29 2.35
CA LEU A 12 -15.29 -4.86 1.83
C LEU A 12 -14.51 -5.65 2.91
N ALA A 13 -14.57 -5.21 4.16
CA ALA A 13 -13.89 -5.85 5.29
C ALA A 13 -14.60 -7.11 5.79
N SER A 14 -15.90 -7.23 5.60
CA SER A 14 -16.72 -8.30 6.17
C SER A 14 -16.24 -9.72 5.86
N PRO A 15 -15.85 -10.08 4.62
CA PRO A 15 -15.36 -11.43 4.33
C PRO A 15 -14.04 -11.75 5.05
N PHE A 16 -13.19 -10.75 5.28
CA PHE A 16 -11.91 -10.92 5.97
C PHE A 16 -12.10 -11.09 7.47
N VAL A 17 -12.99 -10.30 8.07
CA VAL A 17 -13.31 -10.43 9.50
C VAL A 17 -13.95 -11.79 9.77
N THR A 18 -14.97 -12.16 9.00
CA THR A 18 -15.66 -13.44 9.18
C THR A 18 -14.78 -14.64 8.84
N GLY A 19 -13.98 -14.55 7.77
CA GLY A 19 -13.00 -15.57 7.37
C GLY A 19 -11.90 -15.73 8.40
N GLY A 20 -11.29 -14.62 8.84
CA GLY A 20 -10.24 -14.62 9.87
C GLY A 20 -10.73 -15.19 11.21
N LEU A 21 -11.92 -14.79 11.66
CA LEU A 21 -12.52 -15.37 12.88
C LEU A 21 -12.81 -16.86 12.75
N ARG A 22 -13.27 -17.33 11.58
CA ARG A 22 -13.47 -18.77 11.32
C ARG A 22 -12.15 -19.51 11.39
N THR A 23 -11.10 -18.97 10.81
CA THR A 23 -9.75 -19.54 10.83
C THR A 23 -9.20 -19.60 12.26
N LEU A 24 -9.42 -18.57 13.07
CA LEU A 24 -9.01 -18.56 14.48
C LEU A 24 -9.77 -19.59 15.32
N ARG A 25 -11.06 -19.82 15.03
CA ARG A 25 -11.88 -20.78 15.76
C ARG A 25 -11.57 -22.25 15.42
N ARG A 26 -11.15 -22.52 14.19
CA ARG A 26 -10.87 -23.88 13.69
C ARG A 26 -9.58 -23.89 12.83
N PRO A 27 -8.42 -23.59 13.41
CA PRO A 27 -7.18 -23.45 12.67
C PRO A 27 -6.71 -24.77 12.07
N GLU A 28 -6.96 -25.90 12.73
CA GLU A 28 -6.55 -27.25 12.29
C GLU A 28 -7.20 -27.64 10.97
N ALA A 29 -8.51 -27.43 10.84
CA ALA A 29 -9.25 -27.74 9.62
C ALA A 29 -8.81 -26.87 8.43
N VAL A 30 -8.33 -25.66 8.69
CA VAL A 30 -7.79 -24.76 7.65
C VAL A 30 -6.34 -25.13 7.33
N ALA A 31 -5.53 -25.47 8.33
CA ALA A 31 -4.14 -25.90 8.16
C ALA A 31 -4.03 -27.15 7.28
N GLU A 32 -4.91 -28.11 7.45
CA GLU A 32 -4.93 -29.33 6.65
C GLU A 32 -5.21 -29.06 5.17
N ARG A 33 -6.16 -28.16 4.88
CA ARG A 33 -6.47 -27.72 3.51
C ARG A 33 -5.36 -26.85 2.90
N ALA A 34 -4.67 -26.08 3.69
CA ALA A 34 -3.59 -25.19 3.26
C ALA A 34 -2.25 -25.92 3.12
N ARG A 35 -2.11 -27.13 3.65
CA ARG A 35 -0.85 -27.90 3.66
C ARG A 35 -0.18 -28.04 2.28
N PRO A 36 -0.90 -28.31 1.18
CA PRO A 36 -0.28 -28.42 -0.14
C PRO A 36 0.39 -27.14 -0.63
N VAL A 37 0.00 -26.02 -0.08
CA VAL A 37 0.47 -24.68 -0.48
C VAL A 37 1.45 -24.10 0.54
N VAL A 38 1.17 -24.27 1.81
CA VAL A 38 2.01 -23.75 2.90
C VAL A 38 3.30 -24.55 3.02
N GLY A 39 3.26 -25.87 2.71
CA GLY A 39 4.43 -26.73 2.78
C GLY A 39 5.62 -26.21 1.96
N PRO A 40 5.48 -26.04 0.63
CA PRO A 40 6.57 -25.56 -0.22
C PRO A 40 7.05 -24.13 0.12
N ILE A 41 6.19 -23.29 0.71
CA ILE A 41 6.54 -21.93 1.14
C ILE A 41 7.31 -21.99 2.46
N ALA A 42 6.88 -22.83 3.39
CA ALA A 42 7.55 -23.03 4.69
C ALA A 42 8.97 -23.58 4.52
N GLU A 43 9.19 -24.48 3.54
CA GLU A 43 10.52 -25.00 3.21
C GLU A 43 11.47 -23.92 2.70
N ARG A 44 10.97 -22.89 2.01
CA ARG A 44 11.77 -21.80 1.44
C ARG A 44 12.04 -20.66 2.40
N ILE A 45 11.24 -20.52 3.44
CA ILE A 45 11.33 -19.42 4.40
C ILE A 45 11.48 -20.03 5.80
N PRO A 46 12.72 -20.17 6.32
CA PRO A 46 12.97 -20.79 7.63
C PRO A 46 12.21 -20.12 8.79
N ALA A 47 11.92 -18.82 8.69
CA ALA A 47 11.11 -18.08 9.67
C ALA A 47 9.63 -18.55 9.69
N LEU A 48 9.16 -19.25 8.65
CA LEU A 48 7.82 -19.82 8.51
C LEU A 48 7.82 -21.36 8.70
N ALA A 49 8.97 -21.97 8.97
CA ALA A 49 9.13 -23.40 9.20
C ALA A 49 8.52 -23.90 10.53
N GLY A 50 7.72 -23.06 11.19
CA GLY A 50 6.97 -23.40 12.38
C GLY A 50 5.78 -24.31 12.12
N ASP A 51 5.06 -24.62 13.20
CA ASP A 51 3.83 -25.41 13.13
C ASP A 51 2.81 -24.78 12.17
N PRO A 52 2.31 -25.53 11.15
CA PRO A 52 1.33 -25.03 10.17
C PRO A 52 0.07 -24.44 10.82
N VAL A 53 -0.34 -24.95 11.97
CA VAL A 53 -1.50 -24.46 12.73
C VAL A 53 -1.24 -23.04 13.25
N THR A 54 -0.03 -22.79 13.72
CA THR A 54 0.40 -21.48 14.21
C THR A 54 0.42 -20.44 13.07
N LEU A 55 0.92 -20.81 11.89
CA LEU A 55 0.91 -19.95 10.70
C LEU A 55 -0.51 -19.59 10.26
N VAL A 56 -1.38 -20.59 10.20
CA VAL A 56 -2.79 -20.39 9.85
C VAL A 56 -3.49 -19.50 10.89
N ARG A 57 -3.21 -19.70 12.16
CA ARG A 57 -3.75 -18.87 13.25
C ARG A 57 -3.26 -17.44 13.16
N ALA A 58 -1.96 -17.22 12.89
CA ALA A 58 -1.38 -15.90 12.67
C ALA A 58 -2.03 -15.19 11.45
N THR A 59 -2.19 -15.90 10.32
CA THR A 59 -2.87 -15.36 9.14
C THR A 59 -4.33 -14.99 9.45
N GLY A 60 -5.06 -15.82 10.16
CA GLY A 60 -6.43 -15.52 10.59
C GLY A 60 -6.51 -14.29 11.49
N ALA A 61 -5.55 -14.12 12.42
CA ALA A 61 -5.47 -12.95 13.29
C ALA A 61 -5.17 -11.68 12.49
N VAL A 62 -4.23 -11.74 11.54
CA VAL A 62 -3.90 -10.63 10.63
C VAL A 62 -5.11 -10.25 9.78
N GLN A 63 -5.81 -11.22 9.20
CA GLN A 63 -7.00 -10.95 8.39
C GLN A 63 -8.14 -10.32 9.21
N ALA A 64 -8.43 -10.85 10.40
CA ALA A 64 -9.46 -10.29 11.26
C ALA A 64 -9.09 -8.88 11.75
N GLY A 65 -7.86 -8.68 12.20
CA GLY A 65 -7.36 -7.40 12.69
C GLY A 65 -7.30 -6.33 11.60
N ALA A 66 -6.72 -6.65 10.44
CA ALA A 66 -6.68 -5.73 9.31
C ALA A 66 -8.10 -5.44 8.76
N GLY A 67 -8.99 -6.44 8.74
CA GLY A 67 -10.39 -6.27 8.40
C GLY A 67 -11.10 -5.27 9.33
N LEU A 68 -10.91 -5.38 10.63
CA LEU A 68 -11.46 -4.44 11.61
C LEU A 68 -10.88 -3.03 11.45
N LEU A 69 -9.58 -2.90 11.19
CA LEU A 69 -8.94 -1.61 10.91
C LEU A 69 -9.50 -0.96 9.64
N LEU A 70 -9.74 -1.76 8.59
CA LEU A 70 -10.36 -1.28 7.36
C LEU A 70 -11.81 -0.84 7.59
N ALA A 71 -12.61 -1.64 8.30
CA ALA A 71 -14.01 -1.35 8.61
C ALA A 71 -14.16 -0.06 9.42
N THR A 72 -13.32 0.13 10.44
CA THR A 72 -13.32 1.32 11.30
C THR A 72 -12.66 2.54 10.66
N GLY A 73 -11.99 2.35 9.53
CA GLY A 73 -11.27 3.42 8.83
C GLY A 73 -9.99 3.88 9.54
N ARG A 74 -9.47 3.10 10.50
CA ARG A 74 -8.17 3.31 11.14
C ARG A 74 -7.09 2.70 10.27
N ALA A 75 -6.15 3.53 9.78
CA ALA A 75 -5.09 3.12 8.84
C ALA A 75 -5.59 2.32 7.62
N PRO A 76 -6.65 2.76 6.90
CA PRO A 76 -7.35 1.95 5.90
C PRO A 76 -6.45 1.52 4.73
N ARG A 77 -5.43 2.29 4.41
CA ARG A 77 -4.47 1.97 3.34
C ARG A 77 -3.58 0.80 3.70
N LEU A 78 -2.98 0.83 4.91
CA LEU A 78 -2.16 -0.27 5.40
C LEU A 78 -3.00 -1.53 5.57
N ALA A 79 -4.20 -1.39 6.16
CA ALA A 79 -5.12 -2.50 6.31
C ALA A 79 -5.48 -3.13 4.96
N ALA A 80 -5.82 -2.34 3.94
CA ALA A 80 -6.15 -2.82 2.61
C ALA A 80 -4.96 -3.52 1.92
N LEU A 81 -3.74 -2.97 2.03
CA LEU A 81 -2.53 -3.60 1.49
C LEU A 81 -2.22 -4.92 2.18
N THR A 82 -2.32 -4.97 3.52
CA THR A 82 -2.13 -6.20 4.29
C THR A 82 -3.14 -7.29 3.88
N LEU A 83 -4.42 -6.92 3.72
CA LEU A 83 -5.44 -7.85 3.27
C LEU A 83 -5.19 -8.33 1.85
N ALA A 84 -4.79 -7.46 0.92
CA ALA A 84 -4.43 -7.85 -0.44
C ALA A 84 -3.23 -8.81 -0.46
N ALA A 85 -2.19 -8.51 0.34
CA ALA A 85 -1.00 -9.34 0.45
C ALA A 85 -1.29 -10.75 1.01
N THR A 86 -2.27 -10.89 1.89
CA THR A 86 -2.70 -12.21 2.41
C THR A 86 -3.67 -12.92 1.47
N LEU A 87 -4.50 -12.18 0.73
CA LEU A 87 -5.51 -12.75 -0.16
C LEU A 87 -4.90 -13.32 -1.46
N VAL A 88 -3.93 -12.63 -2.07
CA VAL A 88 -3.33 -13.05 -3.34
C VAL A 88 -2.75 -14.48 -3.28
N PRO A 89 -1.84 -14.81 -2.35
CA PRO A 89 -1.31 -16.17 -2.27
C PRO A 89 -2.38 -17.21 -1.90
N SER A 90 -3.32 -16.88 -1.03
CA SER A 90 -4.39 -17.81 -0.64
C SER A 90 -5.37 -18.09 -1.79
N THR A 91 -5.61 -17.11 -2.67
CA THR A 91 -6.47 -17.27 -3.86
C THR A 91 -5.81 -18.18 -4.89
N VAL A 92 -4.54 -17.93 -5.22
CA VAL A 92 -3.79 -18.75 -6.17
C VAL A 92 -3.71 -20.21 -5.68
N ALA A 93 -3.51 -20.36 -4.41
CA ALA A 93 -3.36 -21.65 -3.75
C ALA A 93 -4.67 -22.41 -3.54
N GLY A 94 -5.71 -21.71 -3.13
CA GLY A 94 -7.01 -22.33 -2.82
C GLY A 94 -7.90 -22.57 -4.04
N HIS A 95 -7.63 -21.89 -5.15
CA HIS A 95 -8.49 -21.92 -6.34
C HIS A 95 -7.71 -22.20 -7.61
N ALA A 96 -6.84 -23.22 -7.58
CA ALA A 96 -6.09 -23.71 -8.75
C ALA A 96 -7.02 -24.46 -9.73
N PHE A 97 -8.00 -23.75 -10.32
CA PHE A 97 -9.00 -24.33 -11.22
C PHE A 97 -8.40 -24.96 -12.49
N TRP A 98 -7.17 -24.59 -12.84
CA TRP A 98 -6.44 -25.13 -14.00
C TRP A 98 -5.94 -26.56 -13.80
N THR A 99 -5.87 -27.05 -12.55
CA THR A 99 -5.47 -28.43 -12.23
C THR A 99 -6.64 -29.38 -12.07
N MET A 100 -7.89 -28.88 -12.16
CA MET A 100 -9.10 -29.69 -11.94
C MET A 100 -9.56 -30.36 -13.21
N GLU A 101 -9.86 -31.66 -13.13
CA GLU A 101 -10.34 -32.47 -14.26
C GLU A 101 -11.86 -32.35 -14.40
N ASP A 102 -12.60 -32.33 -13.29
CA ASP A 102 -14.06 -32.21 -13.32
C ASP A 102 -14.50 -30.79 -13.77
N PRO A 103 -15.30 -30.71 -14.87
CA PRO A 103 -15.78 -29.43 -15.38
C PRO A 103 -16.62 -28.63 -14.37
N GLN A 104 -17.37 -29.30 -13.49
CA GLN A 104 -18.24 -28.65 -12.53
C GLN A 104 -17.42 -28.06 -11.34
N GLU A 105 -16.44 -28.80 -10.84
CA GLU A 105 -15.51 -28.31 -9.85
C GLU A 105 -14.65 -27.17 -10.39
N ARG A 106 -14.13 -27.32 -11.61
CA ARG A 106 -13.39 -26.26 -12.30
C ARG A 106 -14.21 -24.97 -12.41
N ALA A 107 -15.48 -25.04 -12.77
CA ALA A 107 -16.36 -23.87 -12.87
C ALA A 107 -16.57 -23.20 -11.51
N ARG A 108 -16.75 -23.97 -10.43
CA ARG A 108 -16.90 -23.47 -9.06
C ARG A 108 -15.63 -22.74 -8.59
N HIS A 109 -14.45 -23.37 -8.77
CA HIS A 109 -13.18 -22.79 -8.37
C HIS A 109 -12.82 -21.56 -9.19
N ARG A 110 -13.13 -21.55 -10.50
CA ARG A 110 -13.00 -20.37 -11.35
C ARG A 110 -13.87 -19.20 -10.86
N ALA A 111 -15.11 -19.46 -10.50
CA ALA A 111 -16.01 -18.44 -9.98
C ALA A 111 -15.49 -17.86 -8.63
N ALA A 112 -14.98 -18.73 -7.74
CA ALA A 112 -14.37 -18.31 -6.50
C ALA A 112 -13.08 -17.48 -6.73
N PHE A 113 -12.22 -17.91 -7.64
CA PHE A 113 -11.00 -17.16 -8.03
C PHE A 113 -11.34 -15.75 -8.55
N LEU A 114 -12.31 -15.62 -9.46
CA LEU A 114 -12.75 -14.32 -9.99
C LEU A 114 -13.34 -13.43 -8.91
N LYS A 115 -14.07 -13.99 -7.96
CA LYS A 115 -14.60 -13.27 -6.80
C LYS A 115 -13.49 -12.73 -5.90
N ASP A 116 -12.48 -13.54 -5.61
CA ASP A 116 -11.33 -13.11 -4.83
C ASP A 116 -10.50 -12.06 -5.57
N LEU A 117 -10.35 -12.20 -6.89
CA LEU A 117 -9.69 -11.19 -7.72
C LEU A 117 -10.43 -9.85 -7.69
N ALA A 118 -11.76 -9.86 -7.70
CA ALA A 118 -12.56 -8.66 -7.53
C ALA A 118 -12.37 -8.03 -6.14
N LEU A 119 -12.23 -8.84 -5.08
CA LEU A 119 -11.90 -8.35 -3.73
C LEU A 119 -10.51 -7.71 -3.70
N VAL A 120 -9.50 -8.32 -4.36
CA VAL A 120 -8.15 -7.70 -4.50
C VAL A 120 -8.26 -6.35 -5.19
N GLY A 121 -9.01 -6.25 -6.29
CA GLY A 121 -9.26 -4.98 -6.98
C GLY A 121 -9.87 -3.92 -6.05
N GLY A 122 -10.89 -4.29 -5.29
CA GLY A 122 -11.50 -3.42 -4.28
C GLY A 122 -10.53 -2.97 -3.19
N LEU A 123 -9.67 -3.88 -2.71
CA LEU A 123 -8.63 -3.56 -1.72
C LEU A 123 -7.57 -2.61 -2.29
N LEU A 124 -7.15 -2.79 -3.53
CA LEU A 124 -6.20 -1.89 -4.19
C LEU A 124 -6.80 -0.48 -4.35
N ILE A 125 -8.06 -0.36 -4.74
CA ILE A 125 -8.77 0.93 -4.78
C ILE A 125 -8.83 1.55 -3.38
N ALA A 126 -9.15 0.77 -2.34
CA ALA A 126 -9.17 1.24 -0.96
C ALA A 126 -7.77 1.67 -0.45
N ALA A 127 -6.71 0.99 -0.89
CA ALA A 127 -5.32 1.34 -0.60
C ALA A 127 -4.89 2.64 -1.30
N ALA A 128 -5.36 2.87 -2.53
CA ALA A 128 -5.10 4.08 -3.30
C ALA A 128 -5.90 5.31 -2.79
N ASP A 129 -7.01 5.10 -2.02
CA ASP A 129 -7.85 6.21 -1.53
C ASP A 129 -7.10 7.12 -0.54
N THR A 130 -6.80 8.34 -0.98
CA THR A 130 -6.05 9.35 -0.19
C THR A 130 -6.92 10.17 0.76
N HIS A 131 -8.23 9.89 0.84
CA HIS A 131 -9.18 10.69 1.65
C HIS A 131 -9.22 12.18 1.29
N GLY A 132 -8.81 12.56 0.09
CA GLY A 132 -8.65 13.96 -0.30
C GLY A 132 -7.44 14.65 0.32
N LYS A 133 -6.59 13.92 1.07
CA LYS A 133 -5.30 14.43 1.54
C LYS A 133 -4.25 14.25 0.45
N PRO A 134 -3.31 15.20 0.30
CA PRO A 134 -2.23 15.07 -0.66
C PRO A 134 -1.47 13.75 -0.48
N SER A 135 -1.14 13.07 -1.59
CA SER A 135 -0.40 11.79 -1.54
C SER A 135 0.92 11.95 -0.78
N LEU A 136 1.44 10.84 -0.23
CA LEU A 136 2.75 10.86 0.45
C LEU A 136 3.85 11.38 -0.50
N ALA A 137 3.78 11.04 -1.78
CA ALA A 137 4.70 11.55 -2.80
C ALA A 137 4.59 13.07 -3.00
N TYR A 138 3.39 13.64 -2.92
CA TYR A 138 3.20 15.10 -2.96
C TYR A 138 3.75 15.76 -1.69
N ARG A 139 3.49 15.16 -0.52
CA ARG A 139 3.98 15.68 0.77
C ARG A 139 5.49 15.61 0.88
N SER A 140 6.13 14.53 0.40
CA SER A 140 7.58 14.40 0.39
C SER A 140 8.24 15.40 -0.58
N ARG A 141 7.68 15.60 -1.77
CA ARG A 141 8.17 16.62 -2.70
C ARG A 141 8.06 18.02 -2.10
N HIS A 142 6.92 18.38 -1.53
CA HIS A 142 6.76 19.68 -0.85
C HIS A 142 7.66 19.84 0.37
N ALA A 143 7.87 18.77 1.16
CA ALA A 143 8.82 18.83 2.27
C ALA A 143 10.27 19.05 1.78
N LEU A 144 10.66 18.45 0.66
CA LEU A 144 11.97 18.67 0.04
C LEU A 144 12.09 20.09 -0.55
N ASP A 145 11.04 20.62 -1.16
CA ASP A 145 11.01 21.99 -1.68
C ASP A 145 11.13 23.03 -0.55
N HIS A 146 10.53 22.77 0.61
CA HIS A 146 10.66 23.62 1.80
C HIS A 146 11.95 23.38 2.59
N ALA A 147 12.63 22.25 2.40
CA ALA A 147 13.94 21.98 3.01
C ALA A 147 15.10 22.69 2.29
N HIS A 148 14.85 23.36 1.16
CA HIS A 148 15.84 24.19 0.46
C HIS A 148 15.56 25.71 0.60
N PRO A 149 15.53 26.28 1.83
CA PRO A 149 15.33 27.73 2.00
C PRO A 149 16.57 28.54 1.54
N LEU A 150 17.73 27.90 1.32
CA LEU A 150 18.97 28.60 0.98
C LEU A 150 19.10 29.01 -0.50
N ARG A 151 18.23 28.49 -1.38
CA ARG A 151 18.31 28.83 -2.81
C ARG A 151 17.55 30.12 -3.17
N ALA A 152 16.62 30.56 -2.33
CA ALA A 152 15.83 31.76 -2.54
C ALA A 152 16.53 33.05 -2.04
N VAL A 153 17.55 32.93 -1.18
CA VAL A 153 18.26 34.09 -0.58
C VAL A 153 19.41 34.58 -1.47
N SER A 154 19.91 33.77 -2.40
CA SER A 154 21.02 34.15 -3.26
C SER A 154 20.63 35.10 -4.44
N GLY A 155 19.35 35.21 -4.80
CA GLY A 155 18.90 36.07 -5.87
C GLY A 155 19.07 37.58 -5.62
N PRO A 156 18.53 38.15 -4.56
CA PRO A 156 18.57 39.59 -4.32
C PRO A 156 19.98 40.08 -3.88
N VAL A 157 20.73 39.26 -3.16
CA VAL A 157 22.09 39.62 -2.70
C VAL A 157 23.10 39.60 -3.85
N ALA A 158 23.01 38.63 -4.75
CA ALA A 158 23.85 38.58 -5.95
C ALA A 158 23.54 39.73 -6.93
N ALA A 159 22.27 40.12 -7.10
CA ALA A 159 21.89 41.25 -7.90
C ALA A 159 22.36 42.59 -7.31
N ALA A 160 22.35 42.76 -5.98
CA ALA A 160 22.87 43.95 -5.32
C ALA A 160 24.40 44.05 -5.43
N ALA A 161 25.12 42.93 -5.31
CA ALA A 161 26.57 42.90 -5.45
C ALA A 161 27.03 43.22 -6.87
N THR A 162 26.34 42.75 -7.91
CA THR A 162 26.67 43.09 -9.32
C THR A 162 26.33 44.52 -9.64
N SER A 163 25.28 45.13 -9.11
CA SER A 163 24.93 46.52 -9.31
C SER A 163 25.91 47.52 -8.67
N THR A 164 26.44 47.19 -7.46
CA THR A 164 27.48 47.95 -6.77
C THR A 164 28.84 47.89 -7.51
N ALA A 165 29.21 46.70 -8.01
CA ALA A 165 30.45 46.53 -8.81
C ALA A 165 30.37 47.27 -10.12
N ALA A 166 29.22 47.28 -10.80
CA ALA A 166 29.01 48.03 -12.05
C ALA A 166 29.08 49.55 -11.83
N ARG A 167 28.50 50.09 -10.69
CA ARG A 167 28.60 51.48 -10.34
C ARG A 167 30.02 51.92 -9.97
N ALA A 168 30.78 51.09 -9.25
CA ALA A 168 32.16 51.35 -8.92
C ALA A 168 33.06 51.43 -10.17
N LYS A 169 32.80 50.54 -11.15
CA LYS A 169 33.53 50.51 -12.41
C LYS A 169 33.20 51.72 -13.30
N ALA A 170 31.98 52.22 -13.31
CA ALA A 170 31.56 53.41 -14.02
C ALA A 170 32.15 54.70 -13.39
N ALA A 171 32.36 54.75 -12.07
CA ALA A 171 32.95 55.90 -11.36
C ALA A 171 34.50 55.97 -11.53
N ALA A 172 35.12 54.85 -11.94
CA ALA A 172 36.59 54.76 -12.06
C ALA A 172 37.09 55.02 -13.50
N GLN A 173 36.22 55.38 -14.43
CA GLN A 173 36.67 55.79 -15.77
C GLN A 173 37.24 57.18 -15.71
N PRO A 174 38.54 57.39 -15.99
CA PRO A 174 39.14 58.72 -15.99
C PRO A 174 38.62 59.52 -17.18
N LEU A 175 38.34 60.76 -16.99
CA LEU A 175 38.02 61.78 -17.99
C LEU A 175 39.29 62.04 -18.88
N VAL A 176 39.57 61.10 -19.78
CA VAL A 176 40.60 61.30 -20.78
C VAL A 176 39.91 61.39 -22.14
N GLY A 177 39.68 62.62 -22.58
CA GLY A 177 39.15 62.84 -23.88
C GLY A 177 38.43 64.20 -24.06
N ARG A 178 39.04 65.28 -23.60
CA ARG A 178 38.75 66.62 -24.10
C ARG A 178 40.02 67.44 -24.09
N LEU A 179 40.77 67.40 -25.17
CA LEU A 179 41.56 68.47 -25.82
C LEU A 179 41.50 68.25 -27.29
#